data_44181f1ee4b01903f5d65e7ab06cceaa
#
_entry.id   44181f1ee4b01903f5d65e7ab06cceaa
#
_cell.length_a   1.000
_cell.length_b   1.000
_cell.length_c   1.000
_cell.angle_alpha   90.00
_cell.angle_beta   90.00
_cell.angle_gamma   90.00
#
_symmetry.space_group_name_H-M   'P 1'
#
loop_
_entity.id
_entity.type
_entity.pdbx_description
1 polymer ?
#
loop_
_entity_poly.entity_id
_entity_poly.type
_entity_poly.pdbx_seq_one_letter_code
_entity_poly.pdbx_strand_id
1 'polypeptide(L)'
;TSERVINQVGSWVTTELHFFYEIWNKLGRKDELIPPHFLNMWDEYLDRVNNFSLPENARFRQIHEGHAVYLMPEEKRFVTPEAISAICIVGSAEDIIDQIREIEKTGIREINIMPADDYARDAVREFAEAVIPAFR
;
A
#
# COMPACT_ATOMS: atom_id res chain seq x y z
N THR A 1 7.33 -1.97 -12.73
CA THR A 1 7.69 -1.70 -11.33
C THR A 1 8.90 -2.53 -10.94
N SER A 2 9.91 -1.92 -10.31
CA SER A 2 11.11 -2.66 -9.90
C SER A 2 10.84 -3.50 -8.63
N GLU A 3 11.61 -4.58 -8.48
CA GLU A 3 11.60 -5.41 -7.27
C GLU A 3 11.84 -4.58 -6.00
N ARG A 4 12.74 -3.59 -6.09
CA ARG A 4 13.01 -2.65 -4.99
C ARG A 4 11.74 -1.92 -4.56
N VAL A 5 10.98 -1.36 -5.48
CA VAL A 5 9.74 -0.64 -5.16
C VAL A 5 8.72 -1.58 -4.53
N ILE A 6 8.51 -2.78 -5.11
CA ILE A 6 7.59 -3.77 -4.55
C ILE A 6 7.95 -4.08 -3.09
N ASN A 7 9.22 -4.30 -2.80
CA ASN A 7 9.66 -4.63 -1.44
C ASN A 7 9.53 -3.44 -0.47
N GLN A 8 9.71 -2.20 -0.95
CA GLN A 8 9.65 -1.00 -0.11
C GLN A 8 8.22 -0.54 0.21
N VAL A 9 7.26 -0.75 -0.69
CA VAL A 9 5.89 -0.25 -0.50
C VAL A 9 4.83 -1.34 -0.44
N GLY A 10 5.20 -2.60 -0.71
CA GLY A 10 4.24 -3.69 -0.85
C GLY A 10 3.42 -3.96 0.41
N SER A 11 4.01 -3.83 1.61
CA SER A 11 3.29 -3.97 2.86
C SER A 11 2.18 -2.92 3.03
N TRP A 12 2.37 -1.71 2.50
CA TRP A 12 1.35 -0.66 2.50
C TRP A 12 0.24 -0.93 1.49
N VAL A 13 0.59 -1.43 0.30
CA VAL A 13 -0.40 -1.82 -0.72
C VAL A 13 -1.28 -2.97 -0.21
N THR A 14 -0.69 -3.98 0.43
CA THR A 14 -1.47 -5.09 0.99
C THR A 14 -2.26 -4.66 2.24
N THR A 15 -1.76 -3.73 3.04
CA THR A 15 -2.52 -3.12 4.14
C THR A 15 -3.82 -2.48 3.65
N GLU A 16 -3.75 -1.74 2.55
CA GLU A 16 -4.93 -1.12 1.92
C GLU A 16 -5.90 -2.17 1.37
N LEU A 17 -5.38 -3.24 0.74
CA LEU A 17 -6.18 -4.38 0.28
C LEU A 17 -6.92 -5.05 1.44
N HIS A 18 -6.26 -5.29 2.58
CA HIS A 18 -6.86 -5.83 3.81
C HIS A 18 -7.98 -4.95 4.32
N PHE A 19 -7.75 -3.63 4.38
CA PHE A 19 -8.71 -2.64 4.84
C PHE A 19 -9.99 -2.65 3.97
N PHE A 20 -9.85 -2.62 2.65
CA PHE A 20 -11.00 -2.65 1.75
C PHE A 20 -11.74 -4.00 1.80
N TYR A 21 -11.03 -5.11 1.95
CA TYR A 21 -11.68 -6.39 2.17
C TYR A 21 -12.55 -6.39 3.44
N GLU A 22 -12.04 -5.85 4.55
CA GLU A 22 -12.81 -5.79 5.79
C GLU A 22 -14.04 -4.89 5.69
N ILE A 23 -13.89 -3.72 5.06
CA ILE A 23 -15.02 -2.83 4.76
C ILE A 23 -16.04 -3.53 3.88
N TRP A 24 -15.62 -4.11 2.77
CA TRP A 24 -16.48 -4.84 1.85
C TRP A 24 -17.23 -5.97 2.56
N ASN A 25 -16.54 -6.79 3.33
CA ASN A 25 -17.13 -7.90 4.07
C ASN A 25 -18.13 -7.42 5.14
N LYS A 26 -17.81 -6.33 5.85
CA LYS A 26 -18.64 -5.76 6.92
C LYS A 26 -19.88 -5.04 6.39
N LEU A 27 -19.80 -4.40 5.22
CA LEU A 27 -20.87 -3.58 4.64
C LEU A 27 -21.75 -4.34 3.62
N GLY A 28 -21.72 -5.68 3.67
CA GLY A 28 -22.65 -6.49 2.88
C GLY A 28 -22.15 -6.92 1.51
N ARG A 29 -20.82 -6.91 1.31
CA ARG A 29 -20.15 -7.47 0.12
C ARG A 29 -20.57 -6.84 -1.20
N LYS A 30 -20.64 -5.53 -1.21
CA LYS A 30 -21.07 -4.74 -2.37
C LYS A 30 -19.88 -4.40 -3.27
N ASP A 31 -20.00 -4.69 -4.57
CA ASP A 31 -18.92 -4.50 -5.54
C ASP A 31 -18.46 -3.05 -5.67
N GLU A 32 -19.37 -2.09 -5.46
CA GLU A 32 -19.04 -0.65 -5.45
C GLU A 32 -18.05 -0.21 -4.36
N LEU A 33 -17.81 -1.07 -3.38
CA LEU A 33 -16.82 -0.82 -2.32
C LEU A 33 -15.40 -1.28 -2.68
N ILE A 34 -15.25 -1.97 -3.81
CA ILE A 34 -13.95 -2.47 -4.27
C ILE A 34 -13.26 -1.35 -5.05
N PRO A 35 -12.08 -0.87 -4.61
CA PRO A 35 -11.35 0.13 -5.35
C PRO A 35 -10.96 -0.35 -6.75
N PRO A 36 -10.99 0.53 -7.78
CA PRO A 36 -10.71 0.15 -9.16
C PRO A 36 -9.37 -0.57 -9.36
N HIS A 37 -8.34 -0.18 -8.61
CA HIS A 37 -7.00 -0.77 -8.69
C HIS A 37 -6.90 -2.17 -8.08
N PHE A 38 -7.93 -2.65 -7.38
CA PHE A 38 -7.99 -4.01 -6.84
C PHE A 38 -8.98 -4.92 -7.59
N LEU A 39 -9.81 -4.38 -8.49
CA LEU A 39 -10.85 -5.16 -9.17
C LEU A 39 -10.30 -6.42 -9.87
N ASN A 40 -9.20 -6.30 -10.61
CA ASN A 40 -8.64 -7.41 -11.40
C ASN A 40 -8.05 -8.55 -10.55
N MET A 41 -7.77 -8.31 -9.27
CA MET A 41 -7.20 -9.30 -8.36
C MET A 41 -8.14 -9.70 -7.23
N TRP A 42 -9.32 -9.11 -7.18
CA TRP A 42 -10.23 -9.25 -6.04
C TRP A 42 -10.67 -10.69 -5.81
N ASP A 43 -11.09 -11.39 -6.86
CA ASP A 43 -11.51 -12.79 -6.76
C ASP A 43 -10.38 -13.69 -6.27
N GLU A 44 -9.17 -13.48 -6.76
CA GLU A 44 -7.99 -14.22 -6.31
C GLU A 44 -7.67 -13.94 -4.83
N TYR A 45 -7.85 -12.71 -4.39
CA TYR A 45 -7.70 -12.35 -2.98
C TYR A 45 -8.78 -12.99 -2.11
N LEU A 46 -10.05 -13.00 -2.56
CA LEU A 46 -11.13 -13.70 -1.87
C LEU A 46 -10.84 -15.20 -1.73
N ASP A 47 -10.34 -15.84 -2.79
CA ASP A 47 -9.95 -17.24 -2.75
C ASP A 47 -8.85 -17.48 -1.71
N ARG A 48 -7.85 -16.60 -1.63
CA ARG A 48 -6.82 -16.66 -0.60
C ARG A 48 -7.43 -16.60 0.81
N VAL A 49 -8.26 -15.61 1.09
CA VAL A 49 -8.87 -15.42 2.42
C VAL A 49 -9.78 -16.60 2.79
N ASN A 50 -10.53 -17.14 1.84
CA ASN A 50 -11.40 -18.28 2.06
C ASN A 50 -10.62 -19.57 2.38
N ASN A 51 -9.38 -19.68 1.92
CA ASN A 51 -8.49 -20.81 2.18
C ASN A 51 -7.63 -20.65 3.45
N PHE A 52 -7.81 -19.60 4.24
CA PHE A 52 -7.14 -19.46 5.53
C PHE A 52 -7.53 -20.58 6.51
N SER A 53 -6.53 -21.05 7.27
CA SER A 53 -6.70 -22.17 8.21
C SER A 53 -7.50 -21.83 9.46
N LEU A 54 -7.51 -20.55 9.84
CA LEU A 54 -8.27 -20.08 10.99
C LEU A 54 -9.78 -19.98 10.70
N PRO A 55 -10.63 -20.26 11.70
CA PRO A 55 -12.07 -20.08 11.55
C PRO A 55 -12.43 -18.61 11.25
N GLU A 56 -13.57 -18.39 10.63
CA GLU A 56 -14.00 -17.08 10.10
C GLU A 56 -13.85 -15.92 11.13
N ASN A 57 -14.21 -16.14 12.36
CA ASN A 57 -14.10 -15.15 13.43
C ASN A 57 -12.67 -14.84 13.89
N ALA A 58 -11.67 -15.60 13.41
CA ALA A 58 -10.25 -15.41 13.71
C ALA A 58 -9.39 -15.13 12.47
N ARG A 59 -9.98 -15.14 11.26
CA ARG A 59 -9.25 -14.91 9.98
C ARG A 59 -8.55 -13.56 9.93
N PHE A 60 -9.07 -12.55 10.63
CA PHE A 60 -8.42 -11.23 10.71
C PHE A 60 -6.96 -11.33 11.16
N ARG A 61 -6.60 -12.33 11.97
CA ARG A 61 -5.22 -12.54 12.42
C ARG A 61 -4.29 -12.96 11.28
N GLN A 62 -4.79 -13.72 10.31
CA GLN A 62 -4.05 -14.11 9.11
C GLN A 62 -4.08 -13.01 8.04
N ILE A 63 -5.19 -12.27 7.93
CA ILE A 63 -5.28 -11.11 7.04
C ILE A 63 -4.24 -10.05 7.44
N HIS A 64 -4.09 -9.80 8.74
CA HIS A 64 -3.17 -8.77 9.25
C HIS A 64 -1.75 -9.25 9.50
N GLU A 65 -1.39 -10.45 9.07
CA GLU A 65 0.00 -10.91 9.13
C GLU A 65 0.86 -10.03 8.22
N GLY A 66 1.93 -9.46 8.76
CA GLY A 66 2.80 -8.53 8.05
C GLY A 66 2.27 -7.11 7.84
N HIS A 67 1.01 -6.83 8.25
CA HIS A 67 0.30 -5.57 8.02
C HIS A 67 1.15 -4.33 8.33
N ALA A 68 1.41 -3.50 7.32
CA ALA A 68 2.23 -2.29 7.37
C ALA A 68 3.72 -2.48 7.78
N VAL A 69 4.16 -3.70 8.07
CA VAL A 69 5.52 -4.00 8.56
C VAL A 69 6.35 -4.68 7.47
N TYR A 70 5.89 -5.79 6.94
CA TYR A 70 6.57 -6.53 5.89
C TYR A 70 5.59 -7.14 4.90
N LEU A 71 6.05 -7.34 3.66
CA LEU A 71 5.25 -7.95 2.60
C LEU A 71 5.30 -9.48 2.72
N MET A 72 4.14 -10.11 2.90
CA MET A 72 4.02 -11.56 2.84
C MET A 72 4.36 -12.06 1.44
N PRO A 73 5.19 -13.12 1.29
CA PRO A 73 5.56 -13.65 -0.03
C PRO A 73 4.34 -13.99 -0.90
N GLU A 74 3.29 -14.54 -0.31
CA GLU A 74 2.06 -14.94 -1.00
C GLU A 74 1.22 -13.75 -1.45
N GLU A 75 1.44 -12.56 -0.89
CA GLU A 75 0.72 -11.33 -1.22
C GLU A 75 1.44 -10.46 -2.23
N LYS A 76 2.70 -10.77 -2.54
CA LYS A 76 3.50 -10.02 -3.50
C LYS A 76 2.83 -9.87 -4.85
N ARG A 77 2.05 -10.86 -5.29
CA ARG A 77 1.29 -10.85 -6.55
C ARG A 77 0.19 -9.80 -6.60
N PHE A 78 -0.29 -9.32 -5.45
CA PHE A 78 -1.30 -8.26 -5.36
C PHE A 78 -0.68 -6.85 -5.38
N VAL A 79 0.64 -6.75 -5.34
CA VAL A 79 1.37 -5.48 -5.40
C VAL A 79 1.62 -5.12 -6.86
N THR A 80 0.57 -4.64 -7.52
CA THR A 80 0.63 -4.26 -8.95
C THR A 80 1.05 -2.80 -9.15
N PRO A 81 1.55 -2.43 -10.35
CA PRO A 81 1.86 -1.03 -10.66
C PRO A 81 0.69 -0.08 -10.42
N GLU A 82 -0.54 -0.51 -10.76
CA GLU A 82 -1.77 0.25 -10.61
C GLU A 82 -2.07 0.51 -9.12
N ALA A 83 -1.98 -0.54 -8.28
CA ALA A 83 -2.19 -0.42 -6.85
C ALA A 83 -1.11 0.46 -6.19
N ILE A 84 0.16 0.28 -6.55
CA ILE A 84 1.25 1.15 -6.07
C ILE A 84 0.98 2.61 -6.42
N SER A 85 0.64 2.91 -7.67
CA SER A 85 0.39 4.28 -8.13
C SER A 85 -0.83 4.93 -7.47
N ALA A 86 -1.82 4.13 -7.07
CA ALA A 86 -3.02 4.64 -6.40
C ALA A 86 -2.80 4.93 -4.90
N ILE A 87 -1.85 4.25 -4.26
CA ILE A 87 -1.70 4.23 -2.80
C ILE A 87 -0.44 4.95 -2.34
N CYS A 88 0.66 4.86 -3.11
CA CYS A 88 1.97 5.28 -2.67
C CYS A 88 2.54 6.39 -3.56
N ILE A 89 3.27 7.34 -2.95
CA ILE A 89 4.11 8.29 -3.68
C ILE A 89 5.42 7.59 -3.99
N VAL A 90 5.66 7.29 -5.26
CA VAL A 90 6.85 6.57 -5.74
C VAL A 90 7.35 7.18 -7.05
N GLY A 91 8.65 7.09 -7.30
CA GLY A 91 9.26 7.58 -8.52
C GLY A 91 10.71 7.98 -8.33
N SER A 92 11.26 8.71 -9.29
CA SER A 92 12.50 9.46 -9.13
C SER A 92 12.31 10.60 -8.11
N ALA A 93 13.38 11.22 -7.66
CA ALA A 93 13.27 12.39 -6.79
C ALA A 93 12.41 13.50 -7.42
N GLU A 94 12.54 13.73 -8.73
CA GLU A 94 11.72 14.70 -9.47
C GLU A 94 10.24 14.31 -9.49
N ASP A 95 9.93 13.05 -9.76
CA ASP A 95 8.54 12.56 -9.73
C ASP A 95 7.89 12.72 -8.36
N ILE A 96 8.65 12.43 -7.28
CA ILE A 96 8.18 12.58 -5.90
C ILE A 96 7.95 14.05 -5.57
N ILE A 97 8.87 14.94 -5.95
CA ILE A 97 8.74 16.38 -5.73
C ILE A 97 7.48 16.90 -6.43
N ASP A 98 7.25 16.50 -7.68
CA ASP A 98 6.09 16.95 -8.44
C ASP A 98 4.77 16.44 -7.85
N GLN A 99 4.71 15.18 -7.43
CA GLN A 99 3.54 14.61 -6.72
C GLN A 99 3.26 15.38 -5.42
N ILE A 100 4.28 15.71 -4.63
CA ILE A 100 4.11 16.47 -3.39
C ILE A 100 3.63 17.90 -3.69
N ARG A 101 4.12 18.55 -4.74
CA ARG A 101 3.63 19.87 -5.15
C ARG A 101 2.17 19.86 -5.59
N GLU A 102 1.72 18.81 -6.25
CA GLU A 102 0.28 18.65 -6.57
C GLU A 102 -0.56 18.48 -5.30
N ILE A 103 -0.08 17.71 -4.33
CA ILE A 103 -0.74 17.57 -3.03
C ILE A 103 -0.79 18.93 -2.29
N GLU A 104 0.30 19.71 -2.31
CA GLU A 104 0.34 21.03 -1.70
C GLU A 104 -0.74 21.98 -2.26
N LYS A 105 -1.04 21.91 -3.56
CA LYS A 105 -2.10 22.71 -4.20
C LYS A 105 -3.50 22.43 -3.63
N THR A 106 -3.74 21.27 -3.04
CA THR A 106 -5.00 20.92 -2.37
C THR A 106 -5.16 21.57 -0.99
N GLY A 107 -4.12 22.24 -0.49
CA GLY A 107 -4.11 22.91 0.82
C GLY A 107 -3.43 22.10 1.93
N ILE A 108 -2.94 20.90 1.64
CA ILE A 108 -2.15 20.11 2.59
C ILE A 108 -0.80 20.81 2.82
N ARG A 109 -0.40 20.96 4.09
CA ARG A 109 0.81 21.67 4.51
C ARG A 109 1.85 20.79 5.20
N GLU A 110 1.48 19.59 5.55
CA GLU A 110 2.34 18.65 6.24
C GLU A 110 2.15 17.26 5.66
N ILE A 111 3.25 16.57 5.41
CA ILE A 111 3.28 15.18 4.94
C ILE A 111 4.08 14.37 5.94
N ASN A 112 3.50 13.26 6.39
CA ASN A 112 4.19 12.26 7.19
C ASN A 112 4.64 11.11 6.30
N ILE A 113 5.94 10.80 6.27
CA ILE A 113 6.47 9.67 5.51
C ILE A 113 6.47 8.42 6.40
N MET A 114 5.94 7.32 5.85
CA MET A 114 5.79 6.05 6.56
C MET A 114 6.40 4.91 5.71
N PRO A 115 7.74 4.79 5.67
CA PRO A 115 8.39 3.70 4.96
C PRO A 115 8.24 2.38 5.72
N ALA A 116 8.28 1.24 5.00
CA ALA A 116 8.33 -0.07 5.64
C ALA A 116 9.61 -0.23 6.49
N ASP A 117 9.51 -0.95 7.60
CA ASP A 117 10.54 -1.01 8.67
C ASP A 117 11.95 -1.34 8.16
N ASP A 118 12.10 -2.36 7.32
CA ASP A 118 13.39 -2.80 6.81
C ASP A 118 14.08 -1.75 5.92
N TYR A 119 13.33 -0.82 5.35
CA TYR A 119 13.80 0.22 4.44
C TYR A 119 13.73 1.62 5.02
N ALA A 120 13.20 1.78 6.23
CA ALA A 120 12.88 3.08 6.82
C ALA A 120 14.08 4.03 6.86
N ARG A 121 15.24 3.53 7.30
CA ARG A 121 16.45 4.35 7.42
C ARG A 121 16.94 4.87 6.08
N ASP A 122 16.96 4.02 5.06
CA ASP A 122 17.42 4.39 3.73
C ASP A 122 16.43 5.30 3.03
N ALA A 123 15.12 5.00 3.12
CA ALA A 123 14.07 5.85 2.56
C ALA A 123 14.08 7.26 3.17
N VAL A 124 14.19 7.38 4.49
CA VAL A 124 14.28 8.69 5.16
C VAL A 124 15.53 9.46 4.75
N ARG A 125 16.68 8.79 4.64
CA ARG A 125 17.93 9.44 4.21
C ARG A 125 17.81 9.91 2.75
N GLU A 126 17.39 9.05 1.82
CA GLU A 126 17.23 9.39 0.41
C GLU A 126 16.23 10.55 0.23
N PHE A 127 15.13 10.52 0.96
CA PHE A 127 14.13 11.59 0.93
C PHE A 127 14.70 12.92 1.47
N ALA A 128 15.45 12.87 2.56
CA ALA A 128 16.05 14.06 3.17
C ALA A 128 17.12 14.69 2.25
N GLU A 129 17.88 13.88 1.53
CA GLU A 129 18.95 14.34 0.65
C GLU A 129 18.44 14.82 -0.71
N ALA A 130 17.43 14.14 -1.28
CA ALA A 130 17.01 14.37 -2.65
C ALA A 130 15.69 15.18 -2.79
N VAL A 131 14.79 15.10 -1.82
CA VAL A 131 13.45 15.70 -1.92
C VAL A 131 13.31 16.97 -1.04
N ILE A 132 13.67 16.91 0.24
CA ILE A 132 13.50 18.05 1.17
C ILE A 132 14.13 19.36 0.64
N PRO A 133 15.31 19.37 -0.02
CA PRO A 133 15.89 20.63 -0.51
C PRO A 133 15.01 21.40 -1.48
N ALA A 134 14.09 20.74 -2.19
CA ALA A 134 13.18 21.39 -3.14
C ALA A 134 12.03 22.19 -2.47
N PHE A 135 11.87 22.05 -1.13
CA PHE A 135 10.81 22.69 -0.34
C PHE A 135 11.33 23.64 0.75
N ARG A 136 12.61 24.02 0.67
CA ARG A 136 13.25 25.00 1.59
C ARG A 136 13.32 26.37 1.00
#